data_04f46820836fa7a542afb20729a72e97
#
_entry.id   04f46820836fa7a542afb20729a72e97
#
_cell.length_a   1.000
_cell.length_b   1.000
_cell.length_c   1.000
_cell.angle_alpha   90.00
_cell.angle_beta   90.00
_cell.angle_gamma   90.00
#
_symmetry.space_group_name_H-M   'P 1'
#
loop_
_entity.id
_entity.type
_entity.pdbx_description
1 polymer ?
#
loop_
_entity_poly.entity_id
_entity_poly.type
_entity_poly.pdbx_seq_one_letter_code
_entity_poly.pdbx_strand_id
1 'polypeptide(L)'
;MNTIANSRLPDTVQQPAYDRTALKNRIVHIGFGAFHRAHQALFTDRVLNKQGGDWGICEISLFGADVLIQNLRQQDHLFSVLEKGAQSNQAIVVGSVCESVHARLDGVMQVLEKLAEPQVAIVSLTITEKGYCIEPGTGQLDLQNEFVRADLAIPDAPTSAPGVLIEALRLRRLRGLPPFTVLSCDNIPENGHVVKNAVLGLATARDPELASWIEQNVTFPNTMVDRIVPAATPETLQEIADTLGVADACGIACEPFIQWVVEDKFVAGRPDWRAAGVQLVDDVLPFEEMKLRMLNGSHSYLSYLGYLAGYQHINDCMADENYRLTARRLMMIEQAPTLRVTGIDLNAYADQLIERYSNPSLKHRTWQIAMDGSQKLPQRMLDSVRWHLQNGGPYRCLALGIAGWMRYVSGVGDNGQPIDIRDPMVDSFKTCVENSEDGVARVQSLLSLKSLFGESLPQQSEFVQAVTEAYLSLQQIGAKETVKRLAQQG
;
A
#
# COMPACT_ATOMS: atom_id res chain seq x y z
N MET A 1 17.29 31.54 -0.76
CA MET A 1 15.93 31.26 -0.24
C MET A 1 16.04 30.60 1.11
N ASN A 2 15.15 30.92 2.05
CA ASN A 2 15.11 30.21 3.33
C ASN A 2 14.52 28.82 3.09
N THR A 3 15.20 27.79 3.58
CA THR A 3 14.77 26.40 3.54
C THR A 3 14.72 25.82 4.94
N ILE A 4 14.19 24.62 5.13
CA ILE A 4 14.17 23.90 6.41
C ILE A 4 15.61 23.79 6.99
N ALA A 5 16.60 23.61 6.12
CA ALA A 5 17.98 23.40 6.53
C ALA A 5 18.65 24.64 7.16
N ASN A 6 18.19 25.86 6.82
CA ASN A 6 18.83 27.10 7.26
C ASN A 6 17.88 28.07 8.00
N SER A 7 16.68 27.60 8.36
CA SER A 7 15.68 28.39 9.08
C SER A 7 15.56 27.91 10.53
N ARG A 8 15.29 28.85 11.44
CA ARG A 8 14.86 28.49 12.80
C ARG A 8 13.39 28.06 12.75
N LEU A 9 13.14 26.80 13.07
CA LEU A 9 11.79 26.25 13.15
C LEU A 9 11.17 26.46 14.53
N PRO A 10 9.83 26.46 14.64
CA PRO A 10 9.13 26.51 15.93
C PRO A 10 9.52 25.35 16.85
N ASP A 11 9.55 25.59 18.16
CA ASP A 11 9.89 24.57 19.17
C ASP A 11 8.91 23.38 19.20
N THR A 12 7.73 23.54 18.60
CA THR A 12 6.72 22.47 18.44
C THR A 12 7.05 21.49 17.32
N VAL A 13 8.01 21.84 16.46
CA VAL A 13 8.44 20.99 15.33
C VAL A 13 9.55 20.07 15.81
N GLN A 14 9.32 18.76 15.67
CA GLN A 14 10.31 17.75 16.00
C GLN A 14 11.43 17.75 14.94
N GLN A 15 12.69 17.80 15.36
CA GLN A 15 13.85 17.87 14.47
C GLN A 15 14.83 16.73 14.78
N PRO A 16 15.68 16.31 13.80
CA PRO A 16 16.72 15.35 14.04
C PRO A 16 17.65 15.78 15.18
N ALA A 17 17.83 14.93 16.19
CA ALA A 17 18.70 15.15 17.34
C ALA A 17 20.05 14.40 17.24
N TYR A 18 20.27 13.68 16.14
CA TYR A 18 21.49 12.91 15.86
C TYR A 18 22.42 13.65 14.89
N ASP A 19 23.69 13.26 14.87
CA ASP A 19 24.68 13.82 13.95
C ASP A 19 24.48 13.26 12.53
N ARG A 20 23.90 14.05 11.64
CA ARG A 20 23.68 13.68 10.24
C ARG A 20 24.97 13.52 9.44
N THR A 21 26.09 14.13 9.88
CA THR A 21 27.39 13.99 9.20
C THR A 21 28.02 12.62 9.40
N ALA A 22 27.58 11.87 10.40
CA ALA A 22 27.99 10.49 10.65
C ALA A 22 27.25 9.46 9.80
N LEU A 23 26.19 9.86 9.11
CA LEU A 23 25.39 8.95 8.29
C LEU A 23 26.16 8.43 7.07
N LYS A 24 25.95 7.16 6.75
CA LYS A 24 26.47 6.49 5.57
C LYS A 24 25.30 5.93 4.76
N ASN A 25 25.43 5.88 3.45
CA ASN A 25 24.43 5.30 2.54
C ASN A 25 24.35 3.77 2.69
N ARG A 26 23.92 3.30 3.85
CA ARG A 26 23.76 1.85 4.12
C ARG A 26 22.43 1.32 3.60
N ILE A 27 21.46 2.20 3.42
CA ILE A 27 20.21 1.95 2.71
C ILE A 27 20.21 2.78 1.44
N VAL A 28 19.91 2.15 0.32
CA VAL A 28 19.58 2.84 -0.92
C VAL A 28 18.11 2.58 -1.19
N HIS A 29 17.33 3.65 -1.40
CA HIS A 29 15.90 3.53 -1.69
C HIS A 29 15.59 3.95 -3.12
N ILE A 30 14.85 3.13 -3.85
CA ILE A 30 14.39 3.44 -5.21
C ILE A 30 12.92 3.84 -5.15
N GLY A 31 12.63 5.12 -5.45
CA GLY A 31 11.28 5.65 -5.46
C GLY A 31 10.98 6.65 -4.34
N PHE A 32 11.50 7.87 -4.43
CA PHE A 32 11.27 8.96 -3.46
C PHE A 32 9.83 9.49 -3.51
N GLY A 33 8.86 8.61 -3.26
CA GLY A 33 7.44 8.94 -3.22
C GLY A 33 6.96 9.44 -1.85
N ALA A 34 5.69 9.87 -1.80
CA ALA A 34 5.07 10.34 -0.55
C ALA A 34 5.03 9.24 0.52
N PHE A 35 4.74 8.01 0.12
CA PHE A 35 4.65 6.90 1.07
C PHE A 35 5.99 6.61 1.74
N HIS A 36 7.08 6.48 0.99
CA HIS A 36 8.41 6.24 1.55
C HIS A 36 8.82 7.32 2.56
N ARG A 37 8.59 8.60 2.22
CA ARG A 37 8.91 9.73 3.10
C ARG A 37 8.19 9.65 4.45
N ALA A 38 6.92 9.25 4.44
CA ALA A 38 6.09 9.10 5.64
C ALA A 38 6.23 7.73 6.32
N HIS A 39 7.01 6.81 5.80
CA HIS A 39 7.08 5.44 6.29
C HIS A 39 8.51 5.00 6.61
N GLN A 40 9.22 4.34 5.70
CA GLN A 40 10.56 3.81 5.97
C GLN A 40 11.55 4.90 6.38
N ALA A 41 11.55 6.04 5.71
CA ALA A 41 12.45 7.15 6.04
C ALA A 41 12.18 7.68 7.45
N LEU A 42 10.90 7.81 7.83
CA LEU A 42 10.50 8.23 9.18
C LEU A 42 10.84 7.18 10.24
N PHE A 43 10.63 5.88 9.98
CA PHE A 43 11.03 4.81 10.91
C PHE A 43 12.54 4.83 11.14
N THR A 44 13.34 5.02 10.09
CA THR A 44 14.79 5.10 10.18
C THR A 44 15.23 6.35 10.96
N ASP A 45 14.59 7.49 10.73
CA ASP A 45 14.81 8.72 11.50
C ASP A 45 14.49 8.54 12.99
N ARG A 46 13.40 7.86 13.33
CA ARG A 46 13.03 7.53 14.70
C ARG A 46 14.07 6.64 15.39
N VAL A 47 14.64 5.66 14.69
CA VAL A 47 15.75 4.84 15.22
C VAL A 47 16.98 5.71 15.50
N LEU A 48 17.38 6.54 14.54
CA LEU A 48 18.52 7.43 14.68
C LEU A 48 18.33 8.43 15.84
N ASN A 49 17.16 8.98 16.03
CA ASN A 49 16.84 9.85 17.16
C ASN A 49 16.92 9.14 18.51
N LYS A 50 16.59 7.85 18.58
CA LYS A 50 16.61 7.07 19.82
C LYS A 50 17.98 6.51 20.19
N GLN A 51 18.74 6.06 19.20
CA GLN A 51 19.92 5.23 19.40
C GLN A 51 21.19 5.80 18.72
N GLY A 52 21.04 6.80 17.84
CA GLY A 52 22.12 7.23 16.95
C GLY A 52 22.47 6.17 15.90
N GLY A 53 23.70 6.19 15.43
CA GLY A 53 24.23 5.25 14.45
C GLY A 53 24.51 5.91 13.10
N ASP A 54 24.83 5.08 12.10
CA ASP A 54 25.27 5.52 10.77
C ASP A 54 24.35 5.08 9.61
N TRP A 55 23.14 4.60 9.92
CA TRP A 55 22.17 4.13 8.92
C TRP A 55 21.49 5.28 8.19
N GLY A 56 22.16 5.84 7.18
CA GLY A 56 21.60 6.84 6.29
C GLY A 56 20.97 6.20 5.05
N ILE A 57 20.07 6.96 4.41
CA ILE A 57 19.38 6.59 3.18
C ILE A 57 19.86 7.45 2.03
N CYS A 58 20.26 6.83 0.92
CA CYS A 58 20.41 7.49 -0.36
C CYS A 58 19.15 7.25 -1.20
N GLU A 59 18.52 8.32 -1.67
CA GLU A 59 17.34 8.24 -2.54
C GLU A 59 17.74 8.09 -3.99
N ILE A 60 17.13 7.13 -4.69
CA ILE A 60 17.29 6.96 -6.14
C ILE A 60 15.96 7.20 -6.84
N SER A 61 16.00 8.00 -7.90
CA SER A 61 14.90 8.14 -8.85
C SER A 61 15.34 7.63 -10.22
N LEU A 62 14.62 6.63 -10.74
CA LEU A 62 14.84 6.10 -12.10
C LEU A 62 14.03 6.88 -13.13
N PHE A 63 12.80 7.26 -12.80
CA PHE A 63 11.85 7.95 -13.67
C PHE A 63 11.17 9.09 -12.95
N GLY A 64 11.01 10.23 -13.64
CA GLY A 64 10.30 11.40 -13.10
C GLY A 64 10.91 11.94 -11.81
N ALA A 65 10.14 12.71 -11.06
CA ALA A 65 10.54 13.31 -9.78
C ALA A 65 11.77 14.25 -9.84
N ASP A 66 12.16 14.74 -11.03
CA ASP A 66 13.33 15.61 -11.22
C ASP A 66 13.29 16.83 -10.32
N VAL A 67 12.17 17.55 -10.33
CA VAL A 67 11.97 18.76 -9.51
C VAL A 67 11.99 18.42 -8.02
N LEU A 68 11.38 17.28 -7.63
CA LEU A 68 11.33 16.87 -6.24
C LEU A 68 12.75 16.54 -5.71
N ILE A 69 13.57 15.84 -6.51
CA ILE A 69 14.96 15.54 -6.13
C ILE A 69 15.81 16.82 -6.10
N GLN A 70 15.62 17.75 -7.03
CA GLN A 70 16.30 19.04 -6.99
C GLN A 70 15.93 19.84 -5.73
N ASN A 71 14.66 19.88 -5.36
CA ASN A 71 14.20 20.53 -4.14
C ASN A 71 14.79 19.86 -2.89
N LEU A 72 14.82 18.53 -2.85
CA LEU A 72 15.41 17.76 -1.76
C LEU A 72 16.90 18.14 -1.56
N ARG A 73 17.67 18.23 -2.65
CA ARG A 73 19.08 18.66 -2.62
C ARG A 73 19.25 20.10 -2.11
N GLN A 74 18.35 21.00 -2.50
CA GLN A 74 18.37 22.40 -2.04
C GLN A 74 18.06 22.54 -0.55
N GLN A 75 17.41 21.54 0.05
CA GLN A 75 17.03 21.48 1.47
C GLN A 75 17.98 20.62 2.30
N ASP A 76 19.19 20.33 1.81
CA ASP A 76 20.15 19.44 2.49
C ASP A 76 19.52 18.05 2.81
N HIS A 77 18.70 17.52 1.90
CA HIS A 77 17.99 16.25 2.03
C HIS A 77 17.03 16.15 3.24
N LEU A 78 16.70 17.28 3.88
CA LEU A 78 15.65 17.36 4.88
C LEU A 78 14.28 17.53 4.23
N PHE A 79 13.26 16.97 4.85
CA PHE A 79 11.86 17.20 4.49
C PHE A 79 10.97 17.01 5.72
N SER A 80 9.75 17.52 5.66
CA SER A 80 8.81 17.43 6.77
C SER A 80 7.69 16.43 6.52
N VAL A 81 7.25 15.81 7.61
CA VAL A 81 6.05 14.97 7.69
C VAL A 81 5.09 15.63 8.69
N LEU A 82 3.91 16.01 8.21
CA LEU A 82 2.82 16.53 9.03
C LEU A 82 1.84 15.40 9.35
N GLU A 83 1.90 14.86 10.56
CA GLU A 83 0.94 13.88 11.05
C GLU A 83 -0.33 14.60 11.48
N LYS A 84 -1.44 14.34 10.76
CA LYS A 84 -2.74 15.00 10.96
C LYS A 84 -3.66 14.13 11.81
N GLY A 85 -3.69 14.40 13.11
CA GLY A 85 -4.59 13.73 14.05
C GLY A 85 -5.97 14.38 14.08
N ALA A 86 -6.93 13.71 14.74
CA ALA A 86 -8.28 14.22 14.89
C ALA A 86 -8.35 15.47 15.80
N GLN A 87 -7.42 15.60 16.76
CA GLN A 87 -7.39 16.69 17.74
C GLN A 87 -6.19 17.61 17.59
N SER A 88 -5.06 17.11 17.13
CA SER A 88 -3.81 17.88 16.99
C SER A 88 -2.96 17.33 15.87
N ASN A 89 -2.15 18.21 15.29
CA ASN A 89 -1.17 17.87 14.27
C ASN A 89 0.23 17.84 14.89
N GLN A 90 1.11 16.96 14.38
CA GLN A 90 2.52 16.90 14.74
C GLN A 90 3.37 17.08 13.50
N ALA A 91 4.23 18.09 13.49
CA ALA A 91 5.22 18.29 12.44
C ALA A 91 6.57 17.68 12.83
N ILE A 92 7.15 16.90 11.92
CA ILE A 92 8.43 16.19 12.11
C ILE A 92 9.32 16.49 10.91
N VAL A 93 10.52 16.96 11.14
CA VAL A 93 11.56 17.05 10.12
C VAL A 93 12.34 15.74 10.11
N VAL A 94 12.37 15.09 8.95
CA VAL A 94 13.07 13.82 8.74
C VAL A 94 14.46 14.10 8.19
N GLY A 95 15.48 13.56 8.84
CA GLY A 95 16.89 13.74 8.50
C GLY A 95 17.64 12.46 8.16
N SER A 96 16.96 11.32 8.08
CA SER A 96 17.57 10.02 7.74
C SER A 96 18.06 9.92 6.30
N VAL A 97 17.53 10.74 5.38
CA VAL A 97 18.02 10.85 4.02
C VAL A 97 19.23 11.77 3.97
N CYS A 98 20.35 11.31 3.43
CA CYS A 98 21.60 12.05 3.40
C CYS A 98 22.18 12.27 2.00
N GLU A 99 21.63 11.59 0.99
CA GLU A 99 22.09 11.74 -0.41
C GLU A 99 20.95 11.39 -1.39
N SER A 100 21.10 11.81 -2.63
CA SER A 100 20.18 11.44 -3.72
C SER A 100 20.88 11.33 -5.06
N VAL A 101 20.47 10.37 -5.89
CA VAL A 101 20.94 10.18 -7.27
C VAL A 101 19.73 10.02 -8.19
N HIS A 102 19.77 10.68 -9.34
CA HIS A 102 18.70 10.65 -10.32
C HIS A 102 19.22 10.16 -11.67
N ALA A 103 18.63 9.09 -12.22
CA ALA A 103 19.12 8.46 -13.44
C ALA A 103 19.23 9.43 -14.63
N ARG A 104 18.27 10.36 -14.81
CA ARG A 104 18.28 11.33 -15.89
C ARG A 104 19.20 12.54 -15.62
N LEU A 105 19.29 13.01 -14.37
CA LEU A 105 20.08 14.21 -14.02
C LEU A 105 21.56 13.88 -13.86
N ASP A 106 21.87 12.73 -13.27
CA ASP A 106 23.22 12.33 -12.90
C ASP A 106 23.77 11.18 -13.75
N GLY A 107 22.89 10.48 -14.49
CA GLY A 107 23.22 9.31 -15.30
C GLY A 107 23.05 7.97 -14.58
N VAL A 108 22.66 6.93 -15.32
CA VAL A 108 22.44 5.58 -14.79
C VAL A 108 23.72 4.98 -14.19
N MET A 109 24.89 5.34 -14.70
CA MET A 109 26.18 4.86 -14.14
C MET A 109 26.38 5.34 -12.70
N GLN A 110 25.94 6.57 -12.35
CA GLN A 110 26.01 7.05 -10.98
C GLN A 110 25.06 6.27 -10.06
N VAL A 111 23.88 5.88 -10.58
CA VAL A 111 22.94 5.00 -9.85
C VAL A 111 23.60 3.65 -9.56
N LEU A 112 24.22 3.03 -10.55
CA LEU A 112 24.90 1.72 -10.41
C LEU A 112 26.08 1.79 -9.46
N GLU A 113 26.92 2.83 -9.55
CA GLU A 113 28.06 3.01 -8.65
C GLU A 113 27.58 3.23 -7.20
N LYS A 114 26.49 3.96 -6.99
CA LYS A 114 25.90 4.15 -5.67
C LYS A 114 25.47 2.82 -5.05
N LEU A 115 24.75 1.99 -5.80
CA LEU A 115 24.31 0.66 -5.36
C LEU A 115 25.48 -0.32 -5.15
N ALA A 116 26.60 -0.10 -5.83
CA ALA A 116 27.81 -0.93 -5.71
C ALA A 116 28.76 -0.43 -4.61
N GLU A 117 28.43 0.61 -3.84
CA GLU A 117 29.25 1.04 -2.71
C GLU A 117 29.32 -0.04 -1.62
N PRO A 118 30.49 -0.28 -1.00
CA PRO A 118 30.69 -1.38 -0.07
C PRO A 118 29.75 -1.38 1.16
N GLN A 119 29.38 -0.19 1.66
CA GLN A 119 28.54 -0.02 2.84
C GLN A 119 27.07 -0.27 2.60
N VAL A 120 26.61 -0.34 1.35
CA VAL A 120 25.19 -0.60 1.03
C VAL A 120 24.80 -2.01 1.45
N ALA A 121 23.88 -2.10 2.40
CA ALA A 121 23.39 -3.33 3.00
C ALA A 121 21.96 -3.69 2.58
N ILE A 122 21.15 -2.68 2.25
CA ILE A 122 19.73 -2.82 1.89
C ILE A 122 19.45 -1.94 0.68
N VAL A 123 18.76 -2.51 -0.31
CA VAL A 123 18.11 -1.74 -1.38
C VAL A 123 16.61 -1.91 -1.25
N SER A 124 15.91 -0.85 -0.88
CA SER A 124 14.46 -0.85 -0.70
C SER A 124 13.75 -0.18 -1.86
N LEU A 125 12.47 -0.53 -2.07
CA LEU A 125 11.70 -0.08 -3.24
C LEU A 125 10.29 0.35 -2.84
N THR A 126 9.85 1.48 -3.41
CA THR A 126 8.44 1.86 -3.56
C THR A 126 8.24 2.37 -4.99
N ILE A 127 8.01 1.44 -5.91
CA ILE A 127 8.01 1.67 -7.36
C ILE A 127 6.66 1.36 -8.01
N THR A 128 5.67 0.99 -7.21
CA THR A 128 4.35 0.48 -7.61
C THR A 128 4.41 -0.84 -8.38
N GLU A 129 3.28 -1.50 -8.55
CA GLU A 129 3.19 -2.81 -9.20
C GLU A 129 3.80 -2.83 -10.61
N LYS A 130 3.61 -1.74 -11.37
CA LYS A 130 4.14 -1.62 -12.74
C LYS A 130 5.67 -1.61 -12.81
N GLY A 131 6.33 -1.12 -11.77
CA GLY A 131 7.79 -1.01 -11.72
C GLY A 131 8.50 -2.37 -11.65
N TYR A 132 7.79 -3.44 -11.28
CA TYR A 132 8.36 -4.79 -11.24
C TYR A 132 8.33 -5.51 -12.58
N CYS A 133 7.66 -4.98 -13.60
CA CYS A 133 7.58 -5.54 -14.94
C CYS A 133 7.08 -7.00 -14.96
N ILE A 134 6.11 -7.34 -14.13
CA ILE A 134 5.52 -8.68 -14.03
C ILE A 134 4.17 -8.76 -14.76
N GLU A 135 3.82 -9.95 -15.22
CA GLU A 135 2.47 -10.26 -15.70
C GLU A 135 1.52 -10.45 -14.52
N PRO A 136 0.44 -9.65 -14.40
CA PRO A 136 -0.48 -9.73 -13.26
C PRO A 136 -1.13 -11.12 -13.09
N GLY A 137 -1.36 -11.85 -14.20
CA GLY A 137 -2.01 -13.17 -14.16
C GLY A 137 -1.11 -14.30 -13.67
N THR A 138 0.22 -14.20 -13.83
CA THR A 138 1.17 -15.26 -13.52
C THR A 138 2.13 -14.91 -12.39
N GLY A 139 2.29 -13.62 -12.09
CA GLY A 139 3.30 -13.12 -11.16
C GLY A 139 4.75 -13.32 -11.64
N GLN A 140 4.95 -13.68 -12.91
CA GLN A 140 6.27 -13.88 -13.52
C GLN A 140 6.69 -12.63 -14.27
N LEU A 141 8.00 -12.50 -14.55
CA LEU A 141 8.51 -11.41 -15.35
C LEU A 141 7.86 -11.40 -16.75
N ASP A 142 7.38 -10.25 -17.19
CA ASP A 142 6.89 -10.03 -18.56
C ASP A 142 8.07 -9.77 -19.51
N LEU A 143 8.49 -10.80 -20.24
CA LEU A 143 9.57 -10.70 -21.24
C LEU A 143 9.19 -9.82 -22.44
N GLN A 144 7.92 -9.46 -22.63
CA GLN A 144 7.47 -8.56 -23.68
C GLN A 144 7.42 -7.10 -23.22
N ASN A 145 7.59 -6.85 -21.93
CA ASN A 145 7.67 -5.51 -21.39
C ASN A 145 8.79 -4.70 -22.04
N GLU A 146 8.52 -3.47 -22.45
CA GLU A 146 9.46 -2.62 -23.18
C GLU A 146 10.77 -2.36 -22.41
N PHE A 147 10.70 -2.15 -21.10
CA PHE A 147 11.87 -1.93 -20.25
C PHE A 147 12.70 -3.20 -20.09
N VAL A 148 12.07 -4.36 -19.94
CA VAL A 148 12.74 -5.66 -19.86
C VAL A 148 13.49 -5.94 -21.16
N ARG A 149 12.88 -5.70 -22.31
CA ARG A 149 13.51 -5.87 -23.62
C ARG A 149 14.70 -4.92 -23.82
N ALA A 150 14.56 -3.66 -23.38
CA ALA A 150 15.64 -2.68 -23.44
C ALA A 150 16.83 -3.11 -22.56
N ASP A 151 16.56 -3.58 -21.34
CA ASP A 151 17.60 -4.03 -20.42
C ASP A 151 18.31 -5.32 -20.86
N LEU A 152 17.61 -6.21 -21.56
CA LEU A 152 18.25 -7.38 -22.20
C LEU A 152 19.11 -6.99 -23.39
N ALA A 153 18.76 -5.94 -24.12
CA ALA A 153 19.53 -5.45 -25.26
C ALA A 153 20.79 -4.67 -24.84
N ILE A 154 20.69 -3.88 -23.74
CA ILE A 154 21.80 -3.05 -23.22
C ILE A 154 21.91 -3.28 -21.70
N PRO A 155 22.45 -4.42 -21.25
CA PRO A 155 22.41 -4.84 -19.86
C PRO A 155 23.25 -3.97 -18.90
N ASP A 156 24.26 -3.27 -19.39
CA ASP A 156 25.14 -2.38 -18.60
C ASP A 156 24.59 -0.94 -18.46
N ALA A 157 23.49 -0.62 -19.13
CA ALA A 157 22.78 0.64 -19.00
C ALA A 157 21.27 0.41 -18.76
N PRO A 158 20.89 -0.29 -17.68
CA PRO A 158 19.51 -0.70 -17.43
C PRO A 158 18.59 0.49 -17.19
N THR A 159 17.32 0.31 -17.57
CA THR A 159 16.25 1.30 -17.42
C THR A 159 15.21 0.88 -16.38
N SER A 160 14.96 -0.42 -16.21
CA SER A 160 14.01 -0.94 -15.22
C SER A 160 14.64 -1.07 -13.82
N ALA A 161 13.82 -1.07 -12.78
CA ALA A 161 14.29 -1.36 -11.43
C ALA A 161 14.89 -2.78 -11.29
N PRO A 162 14.28 -3.86 -11.82
CA PRO A 162 14.91 -5.17 -11.84
C PRO A 162 16.27 -5.17 -12.57
N GLY A 163 16.38 -4.49 -13.72
CA GLY A 163 17.63 -4.39 -14.45
C GLY A 163 18.72 -3.66 -13.67
N VAL A 164 18.39 -2.56 -13.01
CA VAL A 164 19.30 -1.80 -12.15
C VAL A 164 19.80 -2.66 -10.98
N LEU A 165 18.91 -3.41 -10.32
CA LEU A 165 19.27 -4.32 -9.23
C LEU A 165 20.23 -5.42 -9.68
N ILE A 166 19.96 -6.05 -10.83
CA ILE A 166 20.78 -7.14 -11.35
C ILE A 166 22.17 -6.62 -11.74
N GLU A 167 22.24 -5.47 -12.43
CA GLU A 167 23.53 -4.91 -12.84
C GLU A 167 24.36 -4.48 -11.61
N ALA A 168 23.75 -3.87 -10.62
CA ALA A 168 24.43 -3.52 -9.37
C ALA A 168 24.94 -4.77 -8.64
N LEU A 169 24.16 -5.85 -8.57
CA LEU A 169 24.59 -7.13 -7.97
C LEU A 169 25.73 -7.78 -8.77
N ARG A 170 25.70 -7.70 -10.10
CA ARG A 170 26.80 -8.15 -10.96
C ARG A 170 28.09 -7.40 -10.68
N LEU A 171 28.02 -6.07 -10.58
CA LEU A 171 29.18 -5.23 -10.25
C LEU A 171 29.73 -5.56 -8.87
N ARG A 172 28.87 -5.75 -7.88
CA ARG A 172 29.30 -6.15 -6.52
C ARG A 172 30.00 -7.52 -6.53
N ARG A 173 29.43 -8.52 -7.22
CA ARG A 173 30.05 -9.84 -7.39
C ARG A 173 31.45 -9.73 -8.02
N LEU A 174 31.59 -8.96 -9.09
CA LEU A 174 32.86 -8.74 -9.78
C LEU A 174 33.91 -8.06 -8.88
N ARG A 175 33.49 -7.17 -8.00
CA ARG A 175 34.33 -6.43 -7.07
C ARG A 175 34.61 -7.21 -5.76
N GLY A 176 34.09 -8.41 -5.63
CA GLY A 176 34.21 -9.20 -4.39
C GLY A 176 33.48 -8.59 -3.19
N LEU A 177 32.48 -7.77 -3.42
CA LEU A 177 31.66 -7.15 -2.38
C LEU A 177 30.48 -8.07 -1.98
N PRO A 178 30.04 -8.04 -0.70
CA PRO A 178 28.87 -8.80 -0.27
C PRO A 178 27.61 -8.29 -0.99
N PRO A 179 26.59 -9.15 -1.20
CA PRO A 179 25.31 -8.70 -1.71
C PRO A 179 24.58 -7.82 -0.70
N PHE A 180 23.52 -7.13 -1.17
CA PHE A 180 22.55 -6.43 -0.34
C PHE A 180 21.26 -7.23 -0.25
N THR A 181 20.43 -6.92 0.74
CA THR A 181 19.03 -7.37 0.79
C THR A 181 18.17 -6.48 -0.10
N VAL A 182 17.27 -7.06 -0.88
CA VAL A 182 16.27 -6.36 -1.68
C VAL A 182 14.94 -6.34 -0.92
N LEU A 183 14.46 -5.16 -0.56
CA LEU A 183 13.33 -4.96 0.35
C LEU A 183 12.21 -4.16 -0.33
N SER A 184 11.20 -4.84 -0.86
CA SER A 184 10.01 -4.15 -1.35
C SER A 184 9.20 -3.60 -0.18
N CYS A 185 8.83 -2.32 -0.27
CA CYS A 185 7.91 -1.64 0.64
C CYS A 185 6.64 -1.17 -0.11
N ASP A 186 6.35 -1.79 -1.25
CA ASP A 186 5.11 -1.55 -1.97
C ASP A 186 3.92 -2.29 -1.32
N ASN A 187 2.76 -1.66 -1.41
CA ASN A 187 1.52 -2.23 -0.88
C ASN A 187 0.91 -3.22 -1.89
N ILE A 188 1.62 -4.31 -2.14
CA ILE A 188 1.19 -5.42 -3.00
C ILE A 188 1.35 -6.75 -2.24
N PRO A 189 0.48 -7.75 -2.48
CA PRO A 189 0.57 -9.04 -1.83
C PRO A 189 1.92 -9.72 -2.09
N GLU A 190 2.51 -10.30 -1.03
CA GLU A 190 3.77 -11.05 -1.10
C GLU A 190 4.88 -10.28 -1.86
N ASN A 191 5.04 -9.00 -1.53
CA ASN A 191 5.89 -8.06 -2.27
C ASN A 191 7.36 -8.52 -2.42
N GLY A 192 7.90 -9.25 -1.45
CA GLY A 192 9.24 -9.84 -1.53
C GLY A 192 9.32 -10.93 -2.60
N HIS A 193 8.29 -11.78 -2.71
CA HIS A 193 8.21 -12.79 -3.77
C HIS A 193 8.04 -12.15 -5.15
N VAL A 194 7.26 -11.07 -5.26
CA VAL A 194 7.10 -10.32 -6.52
C VAL A 194 8.43 -9.79 -7.02
N VAL A 195 9.19 -9.09 -6.19
CA VAL A 195 10.49 -8.56 -6.60
C VAL A 195 11.51 -9.66 -6.86
N LYS A 196 11.47 -10.76 -6.08
CA LYS A 196 12.32 -11.95 -6.34
C LYS A 196 12.05 -12.54 -7.73
N ASN A 197 10.78 -12.74 -8.09
CA ASN A 197 10.39 -13.26 -9.40
C ASN A 197 10.86 -12.33 -10.55
N ALA A 198 10.71 -11.03 -10.40
CA ALA A 198 11.15 -10.05 -11.36
C ALA A 198 12.68 -10.09 -11.56
N VAL A 199 13.44 -10.06 -10.46
CA VAL A 199 14.91 -10.07 -10.49
C VAL A 199 15.45 -11.39 -11.03
N LEU A 200 14.98 -12.54 -10.52
CA LEU A 200 15.46 -13.84 -11.00
C LEU A 200 15.03 -14.14 -12.42
N GLY A 201 13.82 -13.73 -12.82
CA GLY A 201 13.35 -13.89 -14.20
C GLY A 201 14.25 -13.15 -15.21
N LEU A 202 14.56 -11.89 -14.93
CA LEU A 202 15.44 -11.09 -15.81
C LEU A 202 16.90 -11.55 -15.73
N ALA A 203 17.38 -11.91 -14.53
CA ALA A 203 18.74 -12.44 -14.38
C ALA A 203 18.91 -13.76 -15.15
N THR A 204 17.94 -14.67 -15.10
CA THR A 204 17.97 -15.94 -15.84
C THR A 204 17.98 -15.71 -17.35
N ALA A 205 17.20 -14.76 -17.84
CA ALA A 205 17.17 -14.41 -19.27
C ALA A 205 18.47 -13.78 -19.75
N ARG A 206 19.19 -13.09 -18.86
CA ARG A 206 20.46 -12.41 -19.19
C ARG A 206 21.69 -13.30 -18.97
N ASP A 207 21.81 -13.92 -17.81
CA ASP A 207 22.96 -14.69 -17.33
C ASP A 207 22.53 -15.71 -16.26
N PRO A 208 22.33 -16.99 -16.59
CA PRO A 208 21.90 -18.01 -15.64
C PRO A 208 22.86 -18.24 -14.46
N GLU A 209 24.16 -17.99 -14.63
CA GLU A 209 25.12 -18.12 -13.52
C GLU A 209 24.95 -16.97 -12.50
N LEU A 210 24.70 -15.77 -12.99
CA LEU A 210 24.37 -14.62 -12.13
C LEU A 210 23.04 -14.85 -11.41
N ALA A 211 22.03 -15.38 -12.11
CA ALA A 211 20.75 -15.74 -11.49
C ALA A 211 20.91 -16.73 -10.34
N SER A 212 21.68 -17.80 -10.55
CA SER A 212 21.97 -18.79 -9.51
C SER A 212 22.73 -18.18 -8.33
N TRP A 213 23.68 -17.29 -8.58
CA TRP A 213 24.38 -16.59 -7.51
C TRP A 213 23.46 -15.67 -6.71
N ILE A 214 22.57 -14.91 -7.38
CA ILE A 214 21.58 -14.04 -6.74
C ILE A 214 20.64 -14.89 -5.86
N GLU A 215 20.11 -15.99 -6.38
CA GLU A 215 19.19 -16.86 -5.64
C GLU A 215 19.81 -17.42 -4.36
N GLN A 216 21.10 -17.72 -4.38
CA GLN A 216 21.82 -18.30 -3.23
C GLN A 216 22.29 -17.26 -2.20
N ASN A 217 22.49 -16.00 -2.60
CA ASN A 217 23.19 -15.02 -1.78
C ASN A 217 22.35 -13.79 -1.41
N VAL A 218 21.27 -13.50 -2.14
CA VAL A 218 20.42 -12.33 -1.93
C VAL A 218 19.13 -12.75 -1.24
N THR A 219 18.68 -11.97 -0.27
CA THR A 219 17.38 -12.17 0.37
C THR A 219 16.36 -11.15 -0.09
N PHE A 220 15.10 -11.57 -0.13
CA PHE A 220 13.95 -10.81 -0.58
C PHE A 220 12.83 -10.91 0.48
N PRO A 221 12.98 -10.26 1.65
CA PRO A 221 11.96 -10.33 2.70
C PRO A 221 10.62 -9.80 2.22
N ASN A 222 9.53 -10.45 2.61
CA ASN A 222 8.21 -9.85 2.49
C ASN A 222 8.04 -8.78 3.56
N THR A 223 7.27 -7.75 3.23
CA THR A 223 6.87 -6.71 4.18
C THR A 223 5.38 -6.42 4.09
N MET A 224 4.79 -6.03 5.20
CA MET A 224 3.45 -5.45 5.24
C MET A 224 3.56 -4.00 5.71
N VAL A 225 3.15 -3.08 4.88
CA VAL A 225 3.20 -1.64 5.12
C VAL A 225 1.78 -1.10 5.27
N ASP A 226 1.57 -0.21 6.23
CA ASP A 226 0.27 0.44 6.43
C ASP A 226 0.43 1.86 6.97
N ARG A 227 0.04 2.81 6.18
CA ARG A 227 -0.17 4.21 6.51
C ARG A 227 -0.97 4.89 5.39
N ILE A 228 -1.94 5.73 5.74
CA ILE A 228 -2.63 6.58 4.78
C ILE A 228 -1.78 7.84 4.54
N VAL A 229 -1.30 7.99 3.31
CA VAL A 229 -0.50 9.12 2.87
C VAL A 229 -1.11 9.69 1.59
N PRO A 230 -2.00 10.69 1.68
CA PRO A 230 -2.58 11.34 0.51
C PRO A 230 -1.51 12.06 -0.32
N ALA A 231 -1.76 12.22 -1.62
CA ALA A 231 -0.90 13.05 -2.45
C ALA A 231 -0.89 14.49 -1.92
N ALA A 232 0.29 15.11 -1.89
CA ALA A 232 0.43 16.50 -1.49
C ALA A 232 -0.28 17.42 -2.52
N THR A 233 -1.12 18.33 -2.02
CA THR A 233 -1.75 19.38 -2.81
C THR A 233 -1.10 20.74 -2.47
N PRO A 234 -1.33 21.80 -3.26
CA PRO A 234 -0.87 23.14 -2.90
C PRO A 234 -1.33 23.57 -1.51
N GLU A 235 -2.56 23.22 -1.13
CA GLU A 235 -3.13 23.50 0.20
C GLU A 235 -2.38 22.75 1.30
N THR A 236 -2.03 21.48 1.07
CA THR A 236 -1.21 20.69 1.99
C THR A 236 0.17 21.31 2.20
N LEU A 237 0.82 21.74 1.13
CA LEU A 237 2.14 22.39 1.20
C LEU A 237 2.05 23.75 1.91
N GLN A 238 0.97 24.49 1.74
CA GLN A 238 0.74 25.74 2.46
C GLN A 238 0.52 25.50 3.96
N GLU A 239 -0.28 24.51 4.33
CA GLU A 239 -0.48 24.12 5.73
C GLU A 239 0.84 23.73 6.41
N ILE A 240 1.69 22.99 5.71
CA ILE A 240 3.03 22.64 6.17
C ILE A 240 3.88 23.89 6.34
N ALA A 241 3.90 24.80 5.36
CA ALA A 241 4.66 26.03 5.42
C ALA A 241 4.21 26.94 6.59
N ASP A 242 2.92 27.05 6.83
CA ASP A 242 2.36 27.80 7.96
C ASP A 242 2.78 27.17 9.31
N THR A 243 2.83 25.84 9.38
CA THR A 243 3.25 25.12 10.59
C THR A 243 4.75 25.26 10.87
N LEU A 244 5.58 25.23 9.83
CA LEU A 244 7.04 25.31 9.94
C LEU A 244 7.57 26.75 10.01
N GLY A 245 6.79 27.74 9.54
CA GLY A 245 7.25 29.11 9.32
C GLY A 245 8.18 29.26 8.10
N VAL A 246 8.33 28.21 7.28
CA VAL A 246 9.16 28.19 6.06
C VAL A 246 8.58 27.17 5.08
N ALA A 247 8.73 27.43 3.78
CA ALA A 247 8.26 26.53 2.74
C ALA A 247 9.08 25.24 2.70
N ASP A 248 8.40 24.12 2.52
CA ASP A 248 8.99 22.81 2.27
C ASP A 248 8.35 22.18 1.02
N ALA A 249 9.07 22.22 -0.10
CA ALA A 249 8.60 21.65 -1.36
C ALA A 249 8.58 20.11 -1.38
N CYS A 250 9.22 19.45 -0.40
CA CYS A 250 9.25 18.00 -0.22
C CYS A 250 8.33 17.54 0.90
N GLY A 251 7.61 18.45 1.56
CA GLY A 251 6.73 18.13 2.68
C GLY A 251 5.56 17.23 2.29
N ILE A 252 5.09 16.43 3.22
CA ILE A 252 3.92 15.56 3.06
C ILE A 252 3.06 15.57 4.31
N ALA A 253 1.77 15.28 4.14
CA ALA A 253 0.84 15.05 5.24
C ALA A 253 0.37 13.59 5.24
N CYS A 254 0.12 13.05 6.43
CA CYS A 254 -0.33 11.69 6.61
C CYS A 254 -1.13 11.53 7.91
N GLU A 255 -1.71 10.35 8.12
CA GLU A 255 -2.30 10.00 9.41
C GLU A 255 -1.22 9.75 10.49
N PRO A 256 -1.56 9.84 11.80
CA PRO A 256 -0.65 9.48 12.89
C PRO A 256 -0.31 7.99 12.92
N PHE A 257 -1.26 7.13 12.54
CA PHE A 257 -1.04 5.68 12.51
C PHE A 257 0.05 5.30 11.50
N ILE A 258 0.93 4.41 11.93
CA ILE A 258 1.97 3.83 11.08
C ILE A 258 2.23 2.40 11.52
N GLN A 259 2.26 1.47 10.57
CA GLN A 259 2.64 0.08 10.84
C GLN A 259 3.59 -0.44 9.77
N TRP A 260 4.58 -1.21 10.20
CA TRP A 260 5.49 -1.93 9.33
C TRP A 260 5.81 -3.27 9.94
N VAL A 261 5.56 -4.34 9.21
CA VAL A 261 5.92 -5.72 9.56
C VAL A 261 6.89 -6.22 8.51
N VAL A 262 8.00 -6.78 8.92
CA VAL A 262 9.12 -7.16 8.05
C VAL A 262 9.61 -8.55 8.41
N GLU A 263 9.82 -9.42 7.44
CA GLU A 263 10.55 -10.67 7.65
C GLU A 263 12.02 -10.38 7.97
N ASP A 264 12.52 -10.91 9.10
CA ASP A 264 13.89 -10.63 9.57
C ASP A 264 14.94 -11.49 8.84
N LYS A 265 15.06 -11.27 7.53
CA LYS A 265 15.94 -12.02 6.61
C LYS A 265 16.90 -11.07 5.89
N PHE A 266 17.93 -10.57 6.58
CA PHE A 266 18.88 -9.59 6.05
C PHE A 266 20.29 -10.16 5.93
N VAL A 267 20.93 -10.05 4.75
CA VAL A 267 22.25 -10.62 4.46
C VAL A 267 23.43 -9.77 4.98
N ALA A 268 23.22 -8.46 5.13
CA ALA A 268 24.28 -7.50 5.52
C ALA A 268 23.88 -6.61 6.71
N GLY A 269 22.94 -7.08 7.52
CA GLY A 269 22.41 -6.34 8.65
C GLY A 269 21.34 -5.32 8.27
N ARG A 270 20.78 -4.67 9.30
CA ARG A 270 19.74 -3.64 9.21
C ARG A 270 19.79 -2.71 10.42
N PRO A 271 19.11 -1.54 10.38
CA PRO A 271 18.87 -0.74 11.57
C PRO A 271 18.08 -1.53 12.62
N ASP A 272 18.17 -1.15 13.86
CA ASP A 272 17.27 -1.68 14.89
C ASP A 272 15.88 -1.02 14.81
N TRP A 273 15.18 -1.30 13.75
CA TRP A 273 13.82 -0.75 13.50
C TRP A 273 12.79 -1.13 14.59
N ARG A 274 13.05 -2.20 15.38
CA ARG A 274 12.22 -2.53 16.56
C ARG A 274 12.13 -1.37 17.54
N ALA A 275 13.21 -0.63 17.72
CA ALA A 275 13.24 0.54 18.60
C ALA A 275 12.26 1.64 18.16
N ALA A 276 11.93 1.69 16.88
CA ALA A 276 10.92 2.60 16.33
C ALA A 276 9.51 2.00 16.21
N GLY A 277 9.32 0.74 16.61
CA GLY A 277 8.02 0.06 16.60
C GLY A 277 7.77 -0.84 15.38
N VAL A 278 8.79 -1.09 14.54
CA VAL A 278 8.67 -2.06 13.44
C VAL A 278 8.58 -3.48 14.01
N GLN A 279 7.67 -4.28 13.50
CA GLN A 279 7.50 -5.68 13.86
C GLN A 279 8.38 -6.56 12.97
N LEU A 280 9.42 -7.17 13.55
CA LEU A 280 10.28 -8.13 12.86
C LEU A 280 9.80 -9.53 13.17
N VAL A 281 9.46 -10.29 12.12
CA VAL A 281 8.79 -11.59 12.20
C VAL A 281 9.47 -12.61 11.28
N ASP A 282 9.12 -13.88 11.45
CA ASP A 282 9.57 -14.95 10.56
C ASP A 282 8.72 -15.04 9.28
N ASP A 283 7.43 -14.71 9.37
CA ASP A 283 6.45 -14.77 8.29
C ASP A 283 5.49 -13.57 8.36
N VAL A 284 5.42 -12.80 7.30
CA VAL A 284 4.56 -11.59 7.17
C VAL A 284 3.14 -11.95 6.75
N LEU A 285 2.92 -13.09 6.09
CA LEU A 285 1.64 -13.44 5.47
C LEU A 285 0.42 -13.36 6.41
N PRO A 286 0.48 -13.83 7.68
CA PRO A 286 -0.65 -13.68 8.61
C PRO A 286 -1.03 -12.21 8.89
N PHE A 287 -0.07 -11.30 8.94
CA PHE A 287 -0.29 -9.87 9.14
C PHE A 287 -0.87 -9.20 7.89
N GLU A 288 -0.44 -9.65 6.72
CA GLU A 288 -0.99 -9.21 5.44
C GLU A 288 -2.46 -9.61 5.31
N GLU A 289 -2.81 -10.85 5.62
CA GLU A 289 -4.20 -11.32 5.67
C GLU A 289 -5.05 -10.52 6.65
N MET A 290 -4.53 -10.23 7.85
CA MET A 290 -5.20 -9.40 8.84
C MET A 290 -5.53 -8.02 8.27
N LYS A 291 -4.56 -7.35 7.67
CA LYS A 291 -4.75 -6.05 7.04
C LYS A 291 -5.75 -6.13 5.88
N LEU A 292 -5.59 -7.10 4.98
CA LEU A 292 -6.46 -7.25 3.81
C LEU A 292 -7.91 -7.49 4.21
N ARG A 293 -8.17 -8.33 5.21
CA ARG A 293 -9.52 -8.69 5.62
C ARG A 293 -10.15 -7.66 6.56
N MET A 294 -9.46 -7.29 7.64
CA MET A 294 -10.02 -6.35 8.62
C MET A 294 -10.01 -4.91 8.11
N LEU A 295 -8.86 -4.36 7.70
CA LEU A 295 -8.78 -2.98 7.23
C LEU A 295 -9.39 -2.84 5.84
N ASN A 296 -8.81 -3.53 4.84
CA ASN A 296 -9.19 -3.29 3.46
C ASN A 296 -10.59 -3.84 3.15
N GLY A 297 -11.00 -4.93 3.81
CA GLY A 297 -12.35 -5.49 3.69
C GLY A 297 -13.42 -4.54 4.23
N SER A 298 -13.25 -4.02 5.45
CA SER A 298 -14.18 -3.04 6.02
C SER A 298 -14.18 -1.72 5.26
N HIS A 299 -13.03 -1.31 4.73
CA HIS A 299 -12.89 -0.13 3.90
C HIS A 299 -13.71 -0.25 2.60
N SER A 300 -13.64 -1.43 1.95
CA SER A 300 -14.47 -1.72 0.77
C SER A 300 -15.97 -1.77 1.11
N TYR A 301 -16.35 -2.41 2.23
CA TYR A 301 -17.72 -2.44 2.74
C TYR A 301 -18.27 -1.01 2.92
N LEU A 302 -17.53 -0.17 3.62
CA LEU A 302 -17.92 1.22 3.86
C LEU A 302 -17.95 2.05 2.59
N SER A 303 -17.04 1.80 1.64
CA SER A 303 -16.98 2.58 0.41
C SER A 303 -18.17 2.34 -0.50
N TYR A 304 -18.57 1.09 -0.73
CA TYR A 304 -19.73 0.79 -1.58
C TYR A 304 -21.04 1.23 -0.93
N LEU A 305 -21.28 0.82 0.30
CA LEU A 305 -22.52 1.13 1.01
C LEU A 305 -22.62 2.62 1.38
N GLY A 306 -21.50 3.24 1.73
CA GLY A 306 -21.44 4.67 2.02
C GLY A 306 -21.68 5.52 0.77
N TYR A 307 -21.07 5.15 -0.36
CA TYR A 307 -21.30 5.84 -1.62
C TYR A 307 -22.78 5.78 -2.04
N LEU A 308 -23.38 4.59 -2.00
CA LEU A 308 -24.81 4.40 -2.31
C LEU A 308 -25.71 5.22 -1.38
N ALA A 309 -25.37 5.32 -0.08
CA ALA A 309 -26.09 6.12 0.90
C ALA A 309 -25.87 7.64 0.77
N GLY A 310 -24.99 8.08 -0.15
CA GLY A 310 -24.68 9.49 -0.37
C GLY A 310 -23.57 10.06 0.52
N TYR A 311 -22.86 9.23 1.29
CA TYR A 311 -21.69 9.65 2.06
C TYR A 311 -20.47 9.85 1.15
N GLN A 312 -19.87 11.03 1.20
CA GLN A 312 -18.73 11.36 0.34
C GLN A 312 -17.41 10.81 0.86
N HIS A 313 -17.25 10.73 2.18
CA HIS A 313 -16.01 10.32 2.83
C HIS A 313 -16.27 9.20 3.85
N ILE A 314 -15.23 8.45 4.18
CA ILE A 314 -15.32 7.37 5.17
C ILE A 314 -15.66 7.89 6.57
N ASN A 315 -15.16 9.06 6.96
CA ASN A 315 -15.51 9.68 8.23
C ASN A 315 -17.00 10.06 8.30
N ASP A 316 -17.66 10.35 7.17
CA ASP A 316 -19.11 10.56 7.14
C ASP A 316 -19.86 9.25 7.46
N CYS A 317 -19.38 8.12 6.94
CA CYS A 317 -19.91 6.79 7.30
C CYS A 317 -19.73 6.51 8.81
N MET A 318 -18.60 6.88 9.39
CA MET A 318 -18.32 6.67 10.81
C MET A 318 -19.16 7.55 11.73
N ALA A 319 -19.64 8.70 11.26
CA ALA A 319 -20.61 9.52 11.99
C ALA A 319 -22.00 8.85 12.13
N ASP A 320 -22.34 7.92 11.21
CA ASP A 320 -23.53 7.07 11.33
C ASP A 320 -23.21 5.84 12.20
N GLU A 321 -23.89 5.75 13.35
CA GLU A 321 -23.68 4.66 14.31
C GLU A 321 -23.93 3.27 13.71
N ASN A 322 -24.90 3.13 12.81
CA ASN A 322 -25.22 1.83 12.19
C ASN A 322 -24.09 1.36 11.28
N TYR A 323 -23.47 2.28 10.53
CA TYR A 323 -22.30 1.97 9.71
C TYR A 323 -21.10 1.58 10.57
N ARG A 324 -20.87 2.31 11.67
CA ARG A 324 -19.77 2.00 12.61
C ARG A 324 -19.96 0.63 13.27
N LEU A 325 -21.18 0.32 13.72
CA LEU A 325 -21.51 -0.97 14.34
C LEU A 325 -21.34 -2.13 13.36
N THR A 326 -21.89 -2.01 12.14
CA THR A 326 -21.78 -3.08 11.14
C THR A 326 -20.36 -3.26 10.63
N ALA A 327 -19.57 -2.19 10.47
CA ALA A 327 -18.15 -2.29 10.13
C ALA A 327 -17.36 -3.03 11.22
N ARG A 328 -17.60 -2.72 12.49
CA ARG A 328 -16.96 -3.43 13.61
C ARG A 328 -17.39 -4.91 13.68
N ARG A 329 -18.67 -5.19 13.42
CA ARG A 329 -19.19 -6.55 13.33
C ARG A 329 -18.54 -7.33 12.19
N LEU A 330 -18.42 -6.73 11.01
CA LEU A 330 -17.68 -7.31 9.89
C LEU A 330 -16.26 -7.69 10.31
N MET A 331 -15.53 -6.78 10.95
CA MET A 331 -14.15 -7.04 11.37
C MET A 331 -14.06 -8.17 12.40
N MET A 332 -14.90 -8.15 13.46
CA MET A 332 -14.71 -9.03 14.61
C MET A 332 -15.45 -10.37 14.51
N ILE A 333 -16.60 -10.39 13.86
CA ILE A 333 -17.45 -11.61 13.80
C ILE A 333 -17.21 -12.37 12.48
N GLU A 334 -16.93 -11.66 11.39
CA GLU A 334 -16.87 -12.29 10.07
C GLU A 334 -15.45 -12.34 9.49
N GLN A 335 -14.56 -11.39 9.82
CA GLN A 335 -13.17 -11.40 9.32
C GLN A 335 -12.19 -12.02 10.33
N ALA A 336 -12.21 -11.58 11.58
CA ALA A 336 -11.25 -12.05 12.60
C ALA A 336 -11.16 -13.57 12.75
N PRO A 337 -12.29 -14.35 12.73
CA PRO A 337 -12.21 -15.81 12.83
C PRO A 337 -11.48 -16.49 11.66
N THR A 338 -11.34 -15.81 10.52
CA THR A 338 -10.69 -16.33 9.32
C THR A 338 -9.17 -16.14 9.33
N LEU A 339 -8.62 -15.42 10.32
CA LEU A 339 -7.22 -14.99 10.36
C LEU A 339 -6.33 -16.04 11.04
N ARG A 340 -5.09 -16.13 10.56
CA ARG A 340 -4.03 -16.99 11.12
C ARG A 340 -3.06 -16.25 12.03
N VAL A 341 -3.17 -14.92 12.12
CA VAL A 341 -2.28 -14.08 12.94
C VAL A 341 -2.42 -14.45 14.43
N THR A 342 -1.28 -14.50 15.11
CA THR A 342 -1.21 -14.77 16.54
C THR A 342 -0.48 -13.67 17.29
N GLY A 343 -0.76 -13.51 18.58
CA GLY A 343 -0.09 -12.50 19.43
C GLY A 343 -0.54 -11.06 19.18
N ILE A 344 -1.63 -10.84 18.44
CA ILE A 344 -2.22 -9.54 18.19
C ILE A 344 -3.59 -9.45 18.87
N ASP A 345 -3.83 -8.37 19.58
CA ASP A 345 -5.17 -8.03 20.07
C ASP A 345 -6.02 -7.47 18.93
N LEU A 346 -6.83 -8.35 18.32
CA LEU A 346 -7.70 -7.99 17.21
C LEU A 346 -8.81 -7.01 17.59
N ASN A 347 -9.25 -6.99 18.87
CA ASN A 347 -10.20 -5.98 19.34
C ASN A 347 -9.55 -4.59 19.34
N ALA A 348 -8.35 -4.48 19.93
CA ALA A 348 -7.60 -3.23 19.93
C ALA A 348 -7.31 -2.77 18.48
N TYR A 349 -6.99 -3.69 17.58
CA TYR A 349 -6.78 -3.38 16.16
C TYR A 349 -8.06 -2.87 15.48
N ALA A 350 -9.21 -3.51 15.71
CA ALA A 350 -10.51 -3.04 15.19
C ALA A 350 -10.87 -1.64 15.71
N ASP A 351 -10.64 -1.37 17.00
CA ASP A 351 -10.90 -0.06 17.59
C ASP A 351 -9.98 1.03 16.98
N GLN A 352 -8.72 0.73 16.74
CA GLN A 352 -7.80 1.61 16.00
C GLN A 352 -8.27 1.88 14.56
N LEU A 353 -8.80 0.88 13.86
CA LEU A 353 -9.35 1.06 12.51
C LEU A 353 -10.55 2.00 12.51
N ILE A 354 -11.47 1.84 13.47
CA ILE A 354 -12.63 2.73 13.64
C ILE A 354 -12.16 4.17 13.94
N GLU A 355 -11.15 4.35 14.79
CA GLU A 355 -10.58 5.67 15.08
C GLU A 355 -9.97 6.30 13.81
N ARG A 356 -9.17 5.55 13.04
CA ARG A 356 -8.58 6.00 11.76
C ARG A 356 -9.66 6.43 10.77
N TYR A 357 -10.71 5.63 10.61
CA TYR A 357 -11.82 5.94 9.70
C TYR A 357 -12.62 7.17 10.16
N SER A 358 -12.69 7.43 11.46
CA SER A 358 -13.40 8.58 12.03
C SER A 358 -12.62 9.89 11.90
N ASN A 359 -11.34 9.86 11.50
CA ASN A 359 -10.51 11.05 11.40
C ASN A 359 -10.95 11.97 10.24
N PRO A 360 -11.54 13.16 10.51
CA PRO A 360 -12.06 14.05 9.48
C PRO A 360 -10.94 14.78 8.70
N SER A 361 -9.71 14.74 9.20
CA SER A 361 -8.57 15.44 8.60
C SER A 361 -8.06 14.76 7.32
N LEU A 362 -8.41 13.48 7.10
CA LEU A 362 -7.92 12.71 5.96
C LEU A 362 -8.82 12.73 4.74
N LYS A 363 -10.10 13.05 4.87
CA LYS A 363 -11.10 13.18 3.78
C LYS A 363 -11.00 12.06 2.72
N HIS A 364 -10.97 10.81 3.17
CA HIS A 364 -10.82 9.66 2.29
C HIS A 364 -12.14 9.40 1.55
N ARG A 365 -12.17 9.62 0.24
CA ARG A 365 -13.39 9.56 -0.57
C ARG A 365 -13.86 8.13 -0.78
N THR A 366 -15.13 7.87 -0.49
CA THR A 366 -15.79 6.56 -0.73
C THR A 366 -15.62 6.09 -2.17
N TRP A 367 -15.80 6.98 -3.13
CA TRP A 367 -15.63 6.71 -4.55
C TRP A 367 -14.20 6.26 -4.93
N GLN A 368 -13.16 6.88 -4.37
CA GLN A 368 -11.77 6.49 -4.63
C GLN A 368 -11.46 5.08 -4.13
N ILE A 369 -12.00 4.72 -2.96
CA ILE A 369 -11.80 3.39 -2.38
C ILE A 369 -12.56 2.33 -3.17
N ALA A 370 -13.73 2.69 -3.72
CA ALA A 370 -14.60 1.82 -4.51
C ALA A 370 -14.03 1.42 -5.87
N MET A 371 -13.00 2.14 -6.38
CA MET A 371 -12.33 1.79 -7.64
C MET A 371 -11.68 0.41 -7.58
N ASP A 372 -11.51 -0.23 -8.74
CA ASP A 372 -10.81 -1.50 -8.92
C ASP A 372 -11.37 -2.63 -8.04
N GLY A 373 -12.70 -2.65 -7.86
CA GLY A 373 -13.38 -3.63 -7.02
C GLY A 373 -13.16 -5.07 -7.47
N SER A 374 -13.08 -5.31 -8.77
CA SER A 374 -12.81 -6.64 -9.32
C SER A 374 -11.47 -7.22 -8.88
N GLN A 375 -10.47 -6.38 -8.67
CA GLN A 375 -9.15 -6.81 -8.20
C GLN A 375 -9.07 -6.92 -6.67
N LYS A 376 -9.95 -6.22 -5.96
CA LYS A 376 -9.93 -6.11 -4.49
C LYS A 376 -10.85 -7.13 -3.80
N LEU A 377 -12.03 -7.37 -4.37
CA LEU A 377 -13.09 -8.16 -3.74
C LEU A 377 -12.67 -9.60 -3.37
N PRO A 378 -11.93 -10.35 -4.22
CA PRO A 378 -11.56 -11.73 -3.92
C PRO A 378 -10.85 -11.87 -2.56
N GLN A 379 -9.75 -11.19 -2.38
CA GLN A 379 -8.89 -11.28 -1.20
C GLN A 379 -9.45 -10.53 0.02
N ARG A 380 -10.32 -9.54 -0.18
CA ARG A 380 -10.89 -8.73 0.91
C ARG A 380 -12.15 -9.32 1.50
N MET A 381 -12.95 -10.05 0.72
CA MET A 381 -14.27 -10.53 1.12
C MET A 381 -14.54 -11.99 0.70
N LEU A 382 -14.28 -12.38 -0.56
CA LEU A 382 -14.70 -13.69 -1.06
C LEU A 382 -13.97 -14.85 -0.39
N ASP A 383 -12.68 -14.69 -0.06
CA ASP A 383 -11.93 -15.73 0.65
C ASP A 383 -12.47 -15.97 2.06
N SER A 384 -12.91 -14.91 2.74
CA SER A 384 -13.55 -15.04 4.05
C SER A 384 -14.92 -15.71 3.95
N VAL A 385 -15.71 -15.42 2.90
CA VAL A 385 -16.96 -16.14 2.64
C VAL A 385 -16.69 -17.62 2.42
N ARG A 386 -15.69 -18.01 1.60
CA ARG A 386 -15.30 -19.41 1.38
C ARG A 386 -14.94 -20.11 2.69
N TRP A 387 -14.19 -19.41 3.54
CA TRP A 387 -13.85 -19.92 4.86
C TRP A 387 -15.09 -20.18 5.72
N HIS A 388 -16.05 -19.25 5.77
CA HIS A 388 -17.28 -19.41 6.53
C HIS A 388 -18.18 -20.54 5.99
N LEU A 389 -18.29 -20.67 4.68
CA LEU A 389 -19.02 -21.78 4.06
C LEU A 389 -18.45 -23.16 4.44
N GLN A 390 -17.13 -23.24 4.64
CA GLN A 390 -16.46 -24.47 5.07
C GLN A 390 -16.56 -24.72 6.58
N ASN A 391 -16.63 -23.66 7.37
CA ASN A 391 -16.54 -23.74 8.85
C ASN A 391 -17.87 -23.40 9.56
N GLY A 392 -18.95 -23.11 8.84
CA GLY A 392 -20.28 -22.87 9.41
C GLY A 392 -20.44 -21.54 10.15
N GLY A 393 -19.60 -20.52 9.84
CA GLY A 393 -19.66 -19.22 10.47
C GLY A 393 -20.61 -18.23 9.75
N PRO A 394 -20.96 -17.10 10.39
CA PRO A 394 -21.80 -16.06 9.78
C PRO A 394 -21.02 -15.18 8.81
N TYR A 395 -21.68 -14.71 7.74
CA TYR A 395 -21.10 -13.82 6.74
C TYR A 395 -22.11 -12.80 6.18
N ARG A 396 -23.05 -12.33 7.01
CA ARG A 396 -24.10 -11.39 6.58
C ARG A 396 -23.57 -10.02 6.19
N CYS A 397 -22.59 -9.49 6.92
CA CYS A 397 -21.95 -8.23 6.57
C CYS A 397 -21.12 -8.37 5.29
N LEU A 398 -20.41 -9.48 5.12
CA LEU A 398 -19.69 -9.81 3.88
C LEU A 398 -20.65 -9.88 2.69
N ALA A 399 -21.78 -10.60 2.83
CA ALA A 399 -22.79 -10.70 1.80
C ALA A 399 -23.38 -9.32 1.43
N LEU A 400 -23.65 -8.47 2.43
CA LEU A 400 -24.11 -7.11 2.20
C LEU A 400 -23.04 -6.24 1.51
N GLY A 401 -21.78 -6.36 1.88
CA GLY A 401 -20.67 -5.66 1.22
C GLY A 401 -20.53 -6.06 -0.25
N ILE A 402 -20.65 -7.37 -0.57
CA ILE A 402 -20.63 -7.89 -1.93
C ILE A 402 -21.86 -7.39 -2.71
N ALA A 403 -23.06 -7.42 -2.13
CA ALA A 403 -24.27 -6.89 -2.73
C ALA A 403 -24.17 -5.37 -2.96
N GLY A 404 -23.53 -4.63 -2.05
CA GLY A 404 -23.22 -3.21 -2.20
C GLY A 404 -22.31 -2.95 -3.41
N TRP A 405 -21.26 -3.77 -3.59
CA TRP A 405 -20.43 -3.72 -4.78
C TRP A 405 -21.26 -4.01 -6.06
N MET A 406 -22.13 -5.02 -6.05
CA MET A 406 -23.00 -5.34 -7.18
C MET A 406 -23.93 -4.18 -7.56
N ARG A 407 -24.50 -3.49 -6.56
CA ARG A 407 -25.31 -2.26 -6.79
C ARG A 407 -24.46 -1.15 -7.38
N TYR A 408 -23.26 -0.93 -6.83
CA TYR A 408 -22.31 0.09 -7.29
C TYR A 408 -21.93 -0.13 -8.77
N VAL A 409 -21.54 -1.35 -9.16
CA VAL A 409 -21.15 -1.67 -10.55
C VAL A 409 -22.34 -1.76 -11.51
N SER A 410 -23.59 -1.74 -11.01
CA SER A 410 -24.80 -1.59 -11.83
C SER A 410 -24.94 -0.18 -12.40
N GLY A 411 -24.13 0.77 -11.96
CA GLY A 411 -23.96 2.07 -12.60
C GLY A 411 -24.95 3.16 -12.18
N VAL A 412 -25.86 2.88 -11.24
CA VAL A 412 -26.85 3.84 -10.75
C VAL A 412 -26.91 3.81 -9.22
N GLY A 413 -26.72 4.97 -8.61
CA GLY A 413 -26.81 5.12 -7.15
C GLY A 413 -28.26 5.12 -6.63
N ASP A 414 -28.42 5.04 -5.30
CA ASP A 414 -29.76 5.07 -4.65
C ASP A 414 -30.51 6.39 -4.92
N ASN A 415 -29.81 7.47 -5.25
CA ASN A 415 -30.37 8.76 -5.66
C ASN A 415 -30.72 8.85 -7.17
N GLY A 416 -30.55 7.77 -7.92
CA GLY A 416 -30.80 7.71 -9.36
C GLY A 416 -29.71 8.36 -10.24
N GLN A 417 -28.60 8.83 -9.66
CA GLN A 417 -27.51 9.41 -10.44
C GLN A 417 -26.58 8.34 -10.99
N PRO A 418 -25.99 8.55 -12.17
CA PRO A 418 -25.02 7.64 -12.75
C PRO A 418 -23.74 7.60 -11.90
N ILE A 419 -23.14 6.41 -11.79
CA ILE A 419 -21.88 6.18 -11.09
C ILE A 419 -20.75 6.10 -12.12
N ASP A 420 -19.68 6.88 -11.93
CA ASP A 420 -18.43 6.75 -12.70
C ASP A 420 -17.65 5.53 -12.19
N ILE A 421 -17.85 4.38 -12.84
CA ILE A 421 -17.18 3.13 -12.45
C ILE A 421 -15.80 3.07 -13.09
N ARG A 422 -14.77 3.01 -12.24
CA ARG A 422 -13.38 2.81 -12.65
C ARG A 422 -12.90 1.45 -12.18
N ASP A 423 -12.85 0.51 -13.14
CA ASP A 423 -12.49 -0.88 -12.88
C ASP A 423 -12.05 -1.52 -14.20
N PRO A 424 -11.00 -2.36 -14.20
CA PRO A 424 -10.56 -3.08 -15.40
C PRO A 424 -11.65 -3.93 -16.06
N MET A 425 -12.65 -4.37 -15.30
CA MET A 425 -13.77 -5.19 -15.77
C MET A 425 -15.04 -4.38 -16.11
N VAL A 426 -14.96 -3.05 -16.22
CA VAL A 426 -16.14 -2.18 -16.42
C VAL A 426 -17.00 -2.57 -17.62
N ASP A 427 -16.39 -3.02 -18.72
CA ASP A 427 -17.13 -3.45 -19.91
C ASP A 427 -17.87 -4.79 -19.68
N SER A 428 -17.29 -5.69 -18.90
CA SER A 428 -17.97 -6.91 -18.46
C SER A 428 -19.18 -6.59 -17.57
N PHE A 429 -19.04 -5.61 -16.67
CA PHE A 429 -20.16 -5.17 -15.83
C PHE A 429 -21.28 -4.56 -16.67
N LYS A 430 -20.98 -3.70 -17.64
CA LYS A 430 -21.96 -3.13 -18.57
C LYS A 430 -22.72 -4.25 -19.31
N THR A 431 -21.99 -5.24 -19.81
CA THR A 431 -22.59 -6.41 -20.47
C THR A 431 -23.55 -7.16 -19.54
N CYS A 432 -23.18 -7.39 -18.28
CA CYS A 432 -24.06 -8.01 -17.29
C CYS A 432 -25.31 -7.16 -17.04
N VAL A 433 -25.15 -5.84 -16.97
CA VAL A 433 -26.23 -4.89 -16.71
C VAL A 433 -27.22 -4.84 -17.89
N GLU A 434 -26.73 -4.79 -19.11
CA GLU A 434 -27.54 -4.72 -20.34
C GLU A 434 -28.33 -6.03 -20.59
N ASN A 435 -27.77 -7.17 -20.21
CA ASN A 435 -28.35 -8.50 -20.46
C ASN A 435 -29.17 -9.06 -19.28
N SER A 436 -29.45 -8.29 -18.25
CA SER A 436 -30.25 -8.75 -17.12
C SER A 436 -31.17 -7.66 -16.58
N GLU A 437 -32.35 -8.06 -16.14
CA GLU A 437 -33.23 -7.19 -15.36
C GLU A 437 -32.62 -6.94 -13.94
N ASP A 438 -32.88 -5.75 -13.40
CA ASP A 438 -32.43 -5.42 -12.05
C ASP A 438 -33.17 -6.29 -11.02
N GLY A 439 -32.40 -6.86 -10.08
CA GLY A 439 -32.90 -7.81 -9.09
C GLY A 439 -32.17 -9.15 -9.14
N VAL A 440 -32.89 -10.25 -9.01
CA VAL A 440 -32.30 -11.61 -8.96
C VAL A 440 -31.50 -11.93 -10.22
N ALA A 441 -32.03 -11.57 -11.41
CA ALA A 441 -31.32 -11.81 -12.67
C ALA A 441 -29.99 -11.06 -12.75
N ARG A 442 -29.91 -9.83 -12.22
CA ARG A 442 -28.69 -9.04 -12.14
C ARG A 442 -27.63 -9.71 -11.25
N VAL A 443 -28.04 -10.19 -10.07
CA VAL A 443 -27.15 -10.94 -9.17
C VAL A 443 -26.60 -12.17 -9.86
N GLN A 444 -27.43 -12.97 -10.52
CA GLN A 444 -27.02 -14.17 -11.25
C GLN A 444 -26.04 -13.84 -12.38
N SER A 445 -26.33 -12.78 -13.13
CA SER A 445 -25.45 -12.32 -14.22
C SER A 445 -24.06 -11.91 -13.71
N LEU A 446 -23.98 -11.12 -12.63
CA LEU A 446 -22.70 -10.73 -12.03
C LEU A 446 -21.97 -11.91 -11.40
N LEU A 447 -22.67 -12.86 -10.76
CA LEU A 447 -22.06 -14.07 -10.22
C LEU A 447 -21.47 -14.98 -11.30
N SER A 448 -21.92 -14.88 -12.55
CA SER A 448 -21.37 -15.64 -13.68
C SER A 448 -19.97 -15.20 -14.12
N LEU A 449 -19.45 -14.09 -13.57
CA LEU A 449 -18.10 -13.60 -13.83
C LEU A 449 -17.05 -14.50 -13.15
N LYS A 450 -16.66 -15.57 -13.83
CA LYS A 450 -15.75 -16.63 -13.32
C LYS A 450 -14.38 -16.08 -12.87
N SER A 451 -13.86 -15.07 -13.55
CA SER A 451 -12.60 -14.42 -13.19
C SER A 451 -12.63 -13.78 -11.80
N LEU A 452 -13.82 -13.43 -11.31
CA LEU A 452 -14.03 -12.79 -10.01
C LEU A 452 -14.49 -13.80 -8.94
N PHE A 453 -15.58 -14.51 -9.21
CA PHE A 453 -16.21 -15.41 -8.22
C PHE A 453 -15.69 -16.86 -8.28
N GLY A 454 -14.95 -17.22 -9.33
CA GLY A 454 -14.55 -18.60 -9.58
C GLY A 454 -15.74 -19.45 -10.05
N GLU A 455 -15.55 -20.77 -10.05
CA GLU A 455 -16.60 -21.73 -10.47
C GLU A 455 -17.43 -22.23 -9.28
N SER A 456 -16.79 -22.40 -8.11
CA SER A 456 -17.42 -23.05 -6.96
C SER A 456 -18.37 -22.14 -6.15
N LEU A 457 -18.03 -20.87 -5.97
CA LEU A 457 -18.79 -19.96 -5.11
C LEU A 457 -20.22 -19.70 -5.63
N PRO A 458 -20.45 -19.46 -6.95
CA PRO A 458 -21.78 -19.32 -7.49
C PRO A 458 -22.66 -20.58 -7.44
N GLN A 459 -22.08 -21.75 -7.12
CA GLN A 459 -22.81 -23.00 -6.92
C GLN A 459 -23.27 -23.23 -5.47
N GLN A 460 -22.81 -22.37 -4.54
CA GLN A 460 -23.20 -22.45 -3.13
C GLN A 460 -24.54 -21.75 -2.93
N SER A 461 -25.63 -22.52 -2.78
CA SER A 461 -26.98 -21.98 -2.66
C SER A 461 -27.14 -20.99 -1.51
N GLU A 462 -26.53 -21.27 -0.37
CA GLU A 462 -26.56 -20.37 0.80
C GLU A 462 -25.91 -19.03 0.52
N PHE A 463 -24.79 -19.01 -0.17
CA PHE A 463 -24.11 -17.78 -0.58
C PHE A 463 -24.94 -16.97 -1.58
N VAL A 464 -25.43 -17.64 -2.62
CA VAL A 464 -26.27 -17.00 -3.64
C VAL A 464 -27.52 -16.39 -3.02
N GLN A 465 -28.18 -17.12 -2.11
CA GLN A 465 -29.34 -16.63 -1.39
C GLN A 465 -29.00 -15.41 -0.54
N ALA A 466 -27.95 -15.47 0.28
CA ALA A 466 -27.56 -14.36 1.16
C ALA A 466 -27.23 -13.07 0.40
N VAL A 467 -26.46 -13.18 -0.70
CA VAL A 467 -26.14 -12.02 -1.55
C VAL A 467 -27.36 -11.49 -2.26
N THR A 468 -28.25 -12.38 -2.74
CA THR A 468 -29.51 -11.98 -3.42
C THR A 468 -30.44 -11.24 -2.46
N GLU A 469 -30.65 -11.75 -1.26
CA GLU A 469 -31.49 -11.09 -0.24
C GLU A 469 -30.94 -9.70 0.11
N ALA A 470 -29.60 -9.59 0.31
CA ALA A 470 -28.93 -8.32 0.57
C ALA A 470 -29.09 -7.34 -0.61
N TYR A 471 -28.93 -7.81 -1.86
CA TYR A 471 -29.10 -7.00 -3.06
C TYR A 471 -30.51 -6.46 -3.18
N LEU A 472 -31.54 -7.31 -2.99
CA LEU A 472 -32.93 -6.92 -3.05
C LEU A 472 -33.28 -5.93 -1.94
N SER A 473 -32.73 -6.09 -0.74
CA SER A 473 -32.89 -5.11 0.34
C SER A 473 -32.32 -3.74 -0.07
N LEU A 474 -31.09 -3.71 -0.61
CA LEU A 474 -30.49 -2.47 -1.11
C LEU A 474 -31.33 -1.82 -2.22
N GLN A 475 -31.87 -2.62 -3.13
CA GLN A 475 -32.74 -2.14 -4.21
C GLN A 475 -34.03 -1.52 -3.68
N GLN A 476 -34.66 -2.15 -2.68
CA GLN A 476 -35.99 -1.78 -2.20
C GLN A 476 -36.00 -0.60 -1.24
N ILE A 477 -35.02 -0.56 -0.33
CA ILE A 477 -35.01 0.41 0.78
C ILE A 477 -33.73 1.24 0.86
N GLY A 478 -32.79 1.05 -0.07
CA GLY A 478 -31.52 1.76 -0.13
C GLY A 478 -30.48 1.31 0.89
N ALA A 479 -29.25 1.76 0.72
CA ALA A 479 -28.12 1.33 1.53
C ALA A 479 -28.25 1.75 3.01
N LYS A 480 -28.67 2.98 3.27
CA LYS A 480 -28.77 3.52 4.62
C LYS A 480 -29.71 2.72 5.52
N GLU A 481 -30.92 2.43 5.03
CA GLU A 481 -31.91 1.67 5.79
C GLU A 481 -31.54 0.18 5.87
N THR A 482 -30.92 -0.39 4.83
CA THR A 482 -30.44 -1.79 4.85
C THR A 482 -29.37 -1.98 5.91
N VAL A 483 -28.36 -1.10 5.98
CA VAL A 483 -27.29 -1.14 7.01
C VAL A 483 -27.89 -0.97 8.42
N LYS A 484 -28.85 -0.06 8.60
CA LYS A 484 -29.55 0.12 9.86
C LYS A 484 -30.26 -1.16 10.32
N ARG A 485 -31.00 -1.83 9.44
CA ARG A 485 -31.66 -3.11 9.75
C ARG A 485 -30.65 -4.19 10.14
N LEU A 486 -29.56 -4.28 9.42
CA LEU A 486 -28.49 -5.24 9.78
C LEU A 486 -27.89 -4.92 11.16
N ALA A 487 -27.66 -3.66 11.48
CA ALA A 487 -27.14 -3.24 12.79
C ALA A 487 -28.08 -3.65 13.94
N GLN A 488 -29.40 -3.62 13.73
CA GLN A 488 -30.42 -3.95 14.73
C GLN A 488 -30.65 -5.47 14.92
N GLN A 489 -30.18 -6.30 14.01
CA GLN A 489 -30.38 -7.75 14.08
C GLN A 489 -29.40 -8.49 15.02
N GLY A 490 -28.57 -7.77 15.79
CA GLY A 490 -27.70 -8.28 16.85
C GLY A 490 -26.46 -8.99 16.34
#